data_1d4f1cf944bb4e42161af54a842e66ee
#
_entry.id   1d4f1cf944bb4e42161af54a842e66ee
#
_cell.length_a   1.000
_cell.length_b   1.000
_cell.length_c   1.000
_cell.angle_alpha   90.00
_cell.angle_beta   90.00
_cell.angle_gamma   90.00
#
_symmetry.space_group_name_H-M   'P 1'
#
loop_
_entity.id
_entity.type
_entity.pdbx_description
1 polymer ?
#
loop_
_entity_poly.entity_id
_entity_poly.type
_entity_poly.pdbx_seq_one_letter_code
_entity_poly.pdbx_strand_id
1 'polypeptide(L)'
;MRTALALLLAALALPVNASESLTIDRLFEDPALSGPAPRLLKLSPDGQRVTFLRGKEDDQSVFDLWEYHVPSKQTRMLVDSALFGGGNEELSEEEKARRERQRIAGTSGIVEYEWSADGKQLLFPIAGSLLVYRVGAQPDEAVKQLTRAEDGFATDAKFSPGGKYVSFVRERALHA
;
A
#
# COMPACT_ATOMS: atom_id res chain seq x y z
N MET A 1 -10.70 -63.94 -36.16
CA MET A 1 -11.51 -63.33 -35.09
C MET A 1 -10.84 -62.02 -34.75
N ARG A 2 -11.39 -60.89 -35.20
CA ARG A 2 -10.88 -59.55 -35.02
C ARG A 2 -11.83 -58.86 -34.04
N THR A 3 -11.38 -58.66 -32.81
CA THR A 3 -12.11 -57.88 -31.77
C THR A 3 -11.73 -56.40 -31.93
N ALA A 4 -12.68 -55.61 -32.41
CA ALA A 4 -12.57 -54.16 -32.48
C ALA A 4 -12.72 -53.57 -31.08
N LEU A 5 -11.68 -52.91 -30.58
CA LEU A 5 -11.69 -52.13 -29.35
C LEU A 5 -12.22 -50.74 -29.66
N ALA A 6 -13.48 -50.48 -29.32
CA ALA A 6 -14.07 -49.16 -29.44
C ALA A 6 -13.61 -48.30 -28.25
N LEU A 7 -12.71 -47.33 -28.49
CA LEU A 7 -12.36 -46.29 -27.52
C LEU A 7 -13.51 -45.28 -27.46
N LEU A 8 -14.23 -45.29 -26.34
CA LEU A 8 -15.24 -44.29 -26.01
C LEU A 8 -14.53 -43.05 -25.49
N LEU A 9 -14.32 -42.05 -26.34
CA LEU A 9 -13.84 -40.73 -25.92
C LEU A 9 -15.01 -39.98 -25.25
N ALA A 10 -15.11 -40.07 -23.94
CA ALA A 10 -15.99 -39.21 -23.14
C ALA A 10 -15.37 -37.81 -23.10
N ALA A 11 -15.83 -36.92 -23.97
CA ALA A 11 -15.54 -35.52 -23.87
C ALA A 11 -16.14 -34.98 -22.56
N LEU A 12 -15.32 -34.75 -21.52
CA LEU A 12 -15.72 -33.97 -20.33
C LEU A 12 -15.96 -32.52 -20.80
N ALA A 13 -17.20 -32.22 -21.13
CA ALA A 13 -17.67 -30.84 -21.22
C ALA A 13 -17.62 -30.25 -19.84
N LEU A 14 -16.52 -29.53 -19.51
CA LEU A 14 -16.51 -28.68 -18.33
C LEU A 14 -17.59 -27.60 -18.54
N PRO A 15 -18.47 -27.36 -17.57
CA PRO A 15 -19.41 -26.26 -17.69
C PRO A 15 -18.57 -24.98 -17.79
N VAL A 16 -18.59 -24.35 -18.95
CA VAL A 16 -18.19 -22.95 -19.08
C VAL A 16 -19.23 -22.19 -18.29
N ASN A 17 -18.88 -21.75 -17.08
CA ASN A 17 -19.73 -20.84 -16.35
C ASN A 17 -19.97 -19.65 -17.27
N ALA A 18 -21.22 -19.50 -17.70
CA ALA A 18 -21.66 -18.32 -18.40
C ALA A 18 -21.24 -17.12 -17.53
N SER A 19 -20.46 -16.21 -18.10
CA SER A 19 -20.07 -14.97 -17.45
C SER A 19 -21.32 -14.32 -16.90
N GLU A 20 -21.38 -14.10 -15.59
CA GLU A 20 -22.43 -13.29 -14.99
C GLU A 20 -22.54 -12.00 -15.80
N SER A 21 -23.73 -11.69 -16.29
CA SER A 21 -23.91 -10.47 -17.06
C SER A 21 -23.64 -9.29 -16.16
N LEU A 22 -22.78 -8.37 -16.62
CA LEU A 22 -22.46 -7.15 -15.89
C LEU A 22 -23.74 -6.34 -15.69
N THR A 23 -24.17 -6.20 -14.45
CA THR A 23 -25.33 -5.40 -14.07
C THR A 23 -24.94 -3.97 -13.74
N ILE A 24 -25.91 -3.03 -13.77
CA ILE A 24 -25.66 -1.65 -13.34
C ILE A 24 -25.26 -1.62 -11.87
N ASP A 25 -25.89 -2.41 -11.01
CA ASP A 25 -25.57 -2.49 -9.60
C ASP A 25 -24.12 -2.91 -9.39
N ARG A 26 -23.62 -3.95 -10.11
CA ARG A 26 -22.24 -4.42 -10.04
C ARG A 26 -21.20 -3.39 -10.50
N LEU A 27 -21.60 -2.43 -11.38
CA LEU A 27 -20.70 -1.34 -11.81
C LEU A 27 -20.39 -0.35 -10.68
N PHE A 28 -21.31 -0.19 -9.73
CA PHE A 28 -21.19 0.76 -8.63
C PHE A 28 -21.00 0.10 -7.26
N GLU A 29 -20.92 -1.22 -7.22
CA GLU A 29 -20.70 -2.01 -6.02
C GLU A 29 -19.20 -2.12 -5.68
N ASP A 30 -18.88 -2.10 -4.38
CA ASP A 30 -17.53 -2.41 -3.90
C ASP A 30 -17.31 -3.93 -3.77
N PRO A 31 -16.07 -4.41 -4.02
CA PRO A 31 -14.91 -3.70 -4.55
C PRO A 31 -15.06 -3.37 -6.05
N ALA A 32 -14.52 -2.22 -6.45
CA ALA A 32 -14.61 -1.74 -7.83
C ALA A 32 -14.06 -2.77 -8.84
N LEU A 33 -14.70 -2.90 -10.00
CA LEU A 33 -14.30 -3.87 -11.04
C LEU A 33 -12.87 -3.67 -11.57
N SER A 34 -12.37 -2.45 -11.51
CA SER A 34 -10.99 -2.14 -11.91
C SER A 34 -9.93 -2.74 -10.99
N GLY A 35 -10.35 -3.22 -9.81
CA GLY A 35 -9.43 -3.63 -8.75
C GLY A 35 -8.62 -2.48 -8.18
N PRO A 36 -7.77 -2.75 -7.17
CA PRO A 36 -6.97 -1.74 -6.50
C PRO A 36 -5.86 -1.23 -7.43
N ALA A 37 -6.01 0.03 -7.90
CA ALA A 37 -5.01 0.68 -8.74
C ALA A 37 -3.81 1.18 -7.91
N PRO A 38 -2.56 1.06 -8.41
CA PRO A 38 -1.39 1.61 -7.75
C PRO A 38 -1.41 3.14 -7.77
N ARG A 39 -1.05 3.77 -6.63
CA ARG A 39 -1.00 5.23 -6.44
C ARG A 39 0.39 5.64 -5.94
N LEU A 40 0.74 6.91 -6.15
CA LEU A 40 2.00 7.52 -5.69
C LEU A 40 3.23 6.67 -6.06
N LEU A 41 3.34 6.27 -7.32
CA LEU A 41 4.49 5.52 -7.82
C LEU A 41 5.76 6.36 -7.67
N LYS A 42 6.78 5.78 -7.04
CA LYS A 42 8.11 6.39 -6.90
C LYS A 42 9.20 5.39 -7.29
N LEU A 43 10.16 5.86 -8.06
CA LEU A 43 11.37 5.09 -8.36
C LEU A 43 12.36 5.26 -7.20
N SER A 44 12.97 4.17 -6.76
CA SER A 44 14.07 4.25 -5.78
C SER A 44 15.27 4.99 -6.35
N PRO A 45 16.10 5.65 -5.54
CA PRO A 45 17.28 6.38 -6.01
C PRO A 45 18.27 5.53 -6.82
N ASP A 46 18.34 4.23 -6.57
CA ASP A 46 19.17 3.27 -7.32
C ASP A 46 18.51 2.73 -8.61
N GLY A 47 17.25 3.11 -8.88
CA GLY A 47 16.50 2.68 -10.05
C GLY A 47 16.04 1.21 -10.03
N GLN A 48 16.26 0.47 -8.94
CA GLN A 48 15.99 -0.96 -8.91
C GLN A 48 14.60 -1.32 -8.37
N ARG A 49 13.87 -0.36 -7.84
CA ARG A 49 12.55 -0.57 -7.23
C ARG A 49 11.58 0.51 -7.65
N VAL A 50 10.36 0.10 -7.98
CA VAL A 50 9.23 1.01 -8.05
C VAL A 50 8.35 0.74 -6.84
N THR A 51 8.24 1.71 -5.95
CA THR A 51 7.32 1.63 -4.81
C THR A 51 6.01 2.33 -5.14
N PHE A 52 4.93 1.88 -4.52
CA PHE A 52 3.59 2.44 -4.74
C PHE A 52 2.67 2.07 -3.58
N LEU A 53 1.59 2.81 -3.47
CA LEU A 53 0.47 2.48 -2.59
C LEU A 53 -0.58 1.70 -3.38
N ARG A 54 -1.13 0.67 -2.77
CA ARG A 54 -2.21 -0.13 -3.35
C ARG A 54 -3.25 -0.41 -2.28
N GLY A 55 -4.53 -0.18 -2.60
CA GLY A 55 -5.65 -0.52 -1.74
C GLY A 55 -5.75 -2.01 -1.49
N LYS A 56 -6.29 -2.39 -0.35
CA LYS A 56 -6.57 -3.80 -0.02
C LYS A 56 -7.62 -4.37 -0.98
N GLU A 57 -7.65 -5.68 -1.10
CA GLU A 57 -8.63 -6.33 -1.99
C GLU A 57 -10.06 -6.26 -1.45
N ASP A 58 -10.21 -6.31 -0.14
CA ASP A 58 -11.47 -6.23 0.60
C ASP A 58 -11.91 -4.80 0.88
N ASP A 59 -10.98 -3.84 0.98
CA ASP A 59 -11.26 -2.42 1.15
C ASP A 59 -10.23 -1.57 0.37
N GLN A 60 -10.61 -1.16 -0.82
CA GLN A 60 -9.73 -0.37 -1.70
C GLN A 60 -9.45 1.05 -1.19
N SER A 61 -10.11 1.49 -0.11
CA SER A 61 -9.84 2.76 0.54
C SER A 61 -8.69 2.70 1.56
N VAL A 62 -8.27 1.50 1.98
CA VAL A 62 -7.17 1.25 2.92
C VAL A 62 -5.91 0.87 2.16
N PHE A 63 -4.88 1.72 2.22
CA PHE A 63 -3.67 1.55 1.41
C PHE A 63 -2.52 0.94 2.17
N ASP A 64 -1.85 -0.03 1.51
CA ASP A 64 -0.59 -0.63 1.92
C ASP A 64 0.57 -0.15 1.05
N LEU A 65 1.80 -0.31 1.54
CA LEU A 65 3.02 0.01 0.79
C LEU A 65 3.54 -1.23 0.07
N TRP A 66 3.70 -1.12 -1.23
CA TRP A 66 4.16 -2.18 -2.12
C TRP A 66 5.42 -1.79 -2.89
N GLU A 67 6.14 -2.79 -3.37
CA GLU A 67 7.22 -2.59 -4.34
C GLU A 67 7.09 -3.54 -5.52
N TYR A 68 7.57 -3.08 -6.67
CA TYR A 68 7.99 -3.89 -7.80
C TYR A 68 9.51 -3.84 -7.89
N HIS A 69 10.17 -4.99 -7.72
CA HIS A 69 11.61 -5.11 -7.81
C HIS A 69 12.02 -5.40 -9.27
N VAL A 70 12.64 -4.41 -9.92
CA VAL A 70 12.92 -4.42 -11.36
C VAL A 70 13.79 -5.61 -11.79
N PRO A 71 14.91 -5.96 -11.10
CA PRO A 71 15.75 -7.08 -11.52
C PRO A 71 15.05 -8.43 -11.47
N SER A 72 14.29 -8.71 -10.42
CA SER A 72 13.59 -10.01 -10.26
C SER A 72 12.20 -10.02 -10.88
N LYS A 73 11.68 -8.87 -11.32
CA LYS A 73 10.32 -8.69 -11.85
C LYS A 73 9.23 -9.16 -10.88
N GLN A 74 9.47 -9.05 -9.59
CA GLN A 74 8.55 -9.47 -8.53
C GLN A 74 7.88 -8.28 -7.88
N THR A 75 6.58 -8.43 -7.63
CA THR A 75 5.79 -7.50 -6.82
C THR A 75 5.55 -8.11 -5.46
N ARG A 76 5.75 -7.32 -4.39
CA ARG A 76 5.43 -7.75 -3.03
C ARG A 76 4.98 -6.58 -2.16
N MET A 77 4.21 -6.89 -1.15
CA MET A 77 3.88 -5.94 -0.09
C MET A 77 5.09 -5.74 0.82
N LEU A 78 5.43 -4.49 1.12
CA LEU A 78 6.48 -4.13 2.07
C LEU A 78 5.93 -3.91 3.46
N VAL A 79 4.79 -3.22 3.55
CA VAL A 79 4.15 -2.87 4.83
C VAL A 79 2.65 -3.05 4.71
N ASP A 80 2.10 -3.89 5.57
CA ASP A 80 0.66 -3.98 5.81
C ASP A 80 0.26 -2.88 6.81
N SER A 81 -0.56 -1.95 6.37
CA SER A 81 -1.01 -0.82 7.18
C SER A 81 -1.82 -1.24 8.41
N ALA A 82 -2.54 -2.37 8.33
CA ALA A 82 -3.35 -2.86 9.45
C ALA A 82 -2.52 -3.17 10.70
N LEU A 83 -1.25 -3.54 10.55
CA LEU A 83 -0.32 -3.80 11.66
C LEU A 83 -0.01 -2.55 12.48
N PHE A 84 -0.29 -1.35 11.95
CA PHE A 84 0.03 -0.06 12.53
C PHE A 84 -1.21 0.84 12.71
N GLY A 85 -2.40 0.23 12.79
CA GLY A 85 -3.65 0.95 13.01
C GLY A 85 -4.28 1.55 11.76
N GLY A 86 -3.78 1.21 10.56
CA GLY A 86 -4.39 1.63 9.30
C GLY A 86 -5.81 1.06 9.14
N GLY A 87 -6.74 1.89 8.68
CA GLY A 87 -8.16 1.53 8.53
C GLY A 87 -9.05 2.00 9.68
N ASN A 88 -8.50 2.19 10.89
CA ASN A 88 -9.22 2.68 12.06
C ASN A 88 -8.53 3.91 12.67
N GLU A 89 -8.09 4.84 11.82
CA GLU A 89 -7.29 5.99 12.25
C GLU A 89 -8.15 7.07 12.90
N GLU A 90 -7.78 7.51 14.10
CA GLU A 90 -8.21 8.81 14.60
C GLU A 90 -7.31 9.89 14.01
N LEU A 91 -7.87 10.76 13.17
CA LEU A 91 -7.14 11.84 12.52
C LEU A 91 -7.32 13.14 13.27
N SER A 92 -6.25 13.96 13.38
CA SER A 92 -6.36 15.34 13.85
C SER A 92 -7.18 16.19 12.87
N GLU A 93 -7.74 17.30 13.32
CA GLU A 93 -8.52 18.21 12.45
C GLU A 93 -7.65 18.80 11.32
N GLU A 94 -6.37 19.05 11.60
CA GLU A 94 -5.40 19.50 10.59
C GLU A 94 -5.19 18.45 9.50
N GLU A 95 -5.05 17.18 9.90
CA GLU A 95 -4.87 16.09 8.94
C GLU A 95 -6.14 15.84 8.13
N LYS A 96 -7.32 15.89 8.75
CA LYS A 96 -8.59 15.80 8.02
C LYS A 96 -8.70 16.90 6.97
N ALA A 97 -8.44 18.15 7.36
CA ALA A 97 -8.47 19.28 6.44
C ALA A 97 -7.41 19.16 5.32
N ARG A 98 -6.23 18.57 5.61
CA ARG A 98 -5.20 18.28 4.62
C ARG A 98 -5.69 17.25 3.62
N ARG A 99 -6.23 16.12 4.08
CA ARG A 99 -6.76 15.05 3.23
C ARG A 99 -7.93 15.52 2.36
N GLU A 100 -8.81 16.37 2.89
CA GLU A 100 -9.88 16.99 2.09
C GLU A 100 -9.33 17.84 0.95
N ARG A 101 -8.35 18.73 1.22
CA ARG A 101 -7.71 19.54 0.17
C ARG A 101 -7.03 18.69 -0.90
N GLN A 102 -6.47 17.55 -0.51
CA GLN A 102 -5.82 16.60 -1.42
C GLN A 102 -6.81 15.64 -2.11
N ARG A 103 -8.11 15.73 -1.77
CA ARG A 103 -9.18 14.83 -2.27
C ARG A 103 -8.93 13.35 -1.96
N ILE A 104 -8.35 13.08 -0.79
CA ILE A 104 -8.10 11.74 -0.26
C ILE A 104 -8.75 11.52 1.11
N ALA A 105 -9.77 12.32 1.46
CA ALA A 105 -10.47 12.24 2.75
C ALA A 105 -11.08 10.85 3.05
N GLY A 106 -11.51 10.14 2.00
CA GLY A 106 -12.05 8.78 2.13
C GLY A 106 -11.01 7.67 2.11
N THR A 107 -9.69 7.99 2.25
CA THR A 107 -8.63 6.99 2.25
C THR A 107 -7.97 6.88 3.62
N SER A 108 -7.47 5.70 3.94
CA SER A 108 -6.79 5.39 5.20
C SER A 108 -5.57 4.48 4.97
N GLY A 109 -4.91 4.08 6.05
CA GLY A 109 -3.65 3.35 5.97
C GLY A 109 -2.48 4.25 5.59
N ILE A 110 -1.57 3.77 4.76
CA ILE A 110 -0.43 4.56 4.30
C ILE A 110 -0.89 5.43 3.14
N VAL A 111 -1.01 6.74 3.34
CA VAL A 111 -1.51 7.68 2.33
C VAL A 111 -0.39 8.48 1.65
N GLU A 112 0.80 8.49 2.22
CA GLU A 112 2.00 9.13 1.67
C GLU A 112 3.26 8.41 2.16
N TYR A 113 4.36 8.55 1.44
CA TYR A 113 5.67 8.05 1.84
C TYR A 113 6.78 8.77 1.10
N GLU A 114 8.02 8.67 1.61
CA GLU A 114 9.20 9.30 1.01
C GLU A 114 10.40 8.35 1.07
N TRP A 115 11.22 8.34 0.02
CA TRP A 115 12.52 7.67 0.01
C TRP A 115 13.58 8.52 0.71
N SER A 116 14.46 7.87 1.48
CA SER A 116 15.74 8.48 1.88
C SER A 116 16.62 8.70 0.63
N ALA A 117 17.48 9.70 0.67
CA ALA A 117 18.36 10.04 -0.46
C ALA A 117 19.29 8.89 -0.87
N ASP A 118 19.67 8.02 0.07
CA ASP A 118 20.53 6.86 -0.17
C ASP A 118 19.75 5.61 -0.63
N GLY A 119 18.42 5.69 -0.75
CA GLY A 119 17.56 4.60 -1.20
C GLY A 119 17.44 3.41 -0.23
N LYS A 120 17.85 3.58 1.03
CA LYS A 120 17.84 2.50 2.01
C LYS A 120 16.64 2.49 2.93
N GLN A 121 15.89 3.58 2.95
CA GLN A 121 14.75 3.74 3.86
C GLN A 121 13.56 4.40 3.16
N LEU A 122 12.38 4.04 3.65
CA LEU A 122 11.11 4.68 3.32
C LEU A 122 10.49 5.23 4.61
N LEU A 123 10.14 6.51 4.60
CA LEU A 123 9.47 7.20 5.70
C LEU A 123 8.00 7.36 5.34
N PHE A 124 7.10 7.06 6.26
CA PHE A 124 5.67 7.24 6.08
C PHE A 124 4.96 7.51 7.40
N PRO A 125 3.97 8.42 7.40
CA PRO A 125 3.04 8.60 8.52
C PRO A 125 1.91 7.57 8.43
N ILE A 126 1.48 7.09 9.57
CA ILE A 126 0.28 6.25 9.71
C ILE A 126 -0.32 6.44 11.10
N ALA A 127 -1.64 6.62 11.20
CA ALA A 127 -2.38 6.78 12.44
C ALA A 127 -1.70 7.78 13.42
N GLY A 128 -1.18 8.92 12.91
CA GLY A 128 -0.51 9.95 13.70
C GLY A 128 0.92 9.64 14.13
N SER A 129 1.43 8.46 13.85
CA SER A 129 2.82 8.05 14.11
C SER A 129 3.68 8.17 12.86
N LEU A 130 4.99 8.29 13.02
CA LEU A 130 5.97 8.19 11.93
C LEU A 130 6.70 6.86 12.01
N LEU A 131 6.78 6.18 10.88
CA LEU A 131 7.46 4.91 10.74
C LEU A 131 8.50 4.99 9.60
N VAL A 132 9.56 4.18 9.76
CA VAL A 132 10.59 3.99 8.74
C VAL A 132 10.65 2.52 8.39
N TYR A 133 10.54 2.20 7.10
CA TYR A 133 10.85 0.88 6.56
C TYR A 133 12.29 0.85 6.07
N ARG A 134 13.06 -0.16 6.49
CA ARG A 134 14.44 -0.39 6.06
C ARG A 134 14.48 -1.43 4.94
N VAL A 135 14.95 -1.00 3.79
CA VAL A 135 15.10 -1.88 2.62
C VAL A 135 16.15 -2.95 2.88
N GLY A 136 15.79 -4.20 2.66
CA GLY A 136 16.68 -5.34 2.83
C GLY A 136 16.88 -5.84 4.26
N ALA A 137 16.23 -5.23 5.25
CA ALA A 137 16.21 -5.77 6.62
C ALA A 137 15.34 -7.04 6.72
N GLN A 138 15.55 -7.82 7.77
CA GLN A 138 14.66 -8.94 8.08
C GLN A 138 13.24 -8.43 8.36
N PRO A 139 12.18 -9.18 8.04
CA PRO A 139 10.80 -8.71 8.13
C PRO A 139 10.40 -8.16 9.51
N ASP A 140 10.87 -8.78 10.59
CA ASP A 140 10.64 -8.39 11.98
C ASP A 140 11.37 -7.10 12.40
N GLU A 141 12.44 -6.74 11.69
CA GLU A 141 13.23 -5.53 11.93
C GLU A 141 13.05 -4.45 10.85
N ALA A 142 12.27 -4.76 9.82
CA ALA A 142 12.15 -3.88 8.65
C ALA A 142 11.44 -2.57 8.97
N VAL A 143 10.46 -2.58 9.87
CA VAL A 143 9.71 -1.39 10.26
C VAL A 143 10.13 -0.91 11.63
N LYS A 144 10.50 0.36 11.72
CA LYS A 144 10.82 1.05 12.98
C LYS A 144 9.88 2.24 13.17
N GLN A 145 9.21 2.29 14.31
CA GLN A 145 8.45 3.45 14.73
C GLN A 145 9.38 4.52 15.30
N LEU A 146 9.28 5.76 14.80
CA LEU A 146 10.06 6.93 15.25
C LEU A 146 9.31 7.75 16.27
N THR A 147 8.00 7.97 16.06
CA THR A 147 7.14 8.73 16.97
C THR A 147 5.88 7.94 17.28
N ARG A 148 5.20 8.30 18.37
CA ARG A 148 3.91 7.71 18.74
C ARG A 148 2.82 8.76 18.67
N ALA A 149 1.63 8.36 18.23
CA ALA A 149 0.47 9.25 18.16
C ALA A 149 0.05 9.78 19.55
N GLU A 150 0.26 9.00 20.60
CA GLU A 150 -0.01 9.38 22.00
C GLU A 150 0.82 10.60 22.49
N ASP A 151 2.00 10.81 21.86
CA ASP A 151 2.86 11.97 22.12
C ASP A 151 2.45 13.21 21.27
N GLY A 152 1.36 13.13 20.54
CA GLY A 152 0.89 14.11 19.55
C GLY A 152 1.13 13.67 18.11
N PHE A 153 0.18 14.00 17.22
CA PHE A 153 0.22 13.61 15.80
C PHE A 153 1.40 14.27 15.08
N ALA A 154 2.23 13.46 14.44
CA ALA A 154 3.35 13.92 13.64
C ALA A 154 2.94 13.98 12.16
N THR A 155 3.16 15.12 11.52
CA THR A 155 2.80 15.39 10.11
C THR A 155 3.97 16.01 9.37
N ASP A 156 3.88 16.09 8.02
CA ASP A 156 4.86 16.73 7.15
C ASP A 156 6.31 16.26 7.39
N ALA A 157 6.47 14.95 7.54
CA ALA A 157 7.76 14.34 7.84
C ALA A 157 8.69 14.34 6.62
N LYS A 158 9.97 14.68 6.85
CA LYS A 158 11.01 14.76 5.83
C LYS A 158 12.33 14.17 6.32
N PHE A 159 13.01 13.43 5.46
CA PHE A 159 14.43 13.12 5.72
C PHE A 159 15.30 14.36 5.58
N SER A 160 16.29 14.50 6.44
CA SER A 160 17.39 15.45 6.17
C SER A 160 18.18 15.01 4.92
N PRO A 161 18.84 15.94 4.19
CA PRO A 161 19.59 15.60 2.98
C PRO A 161 20.63 14.46 3.17
N GLY A 162 21.22 14.37 4.35
CA GLY A 162 22.16 13.30 4.71
C GLY A 162 21.49 12.04 5.29
N GLY A 163 20.17 11.96 5.35
CA GLY A 163 19.42 10.81 5.90
C GLY A 163 19.60 10.55 7.40
N LYS A 164 20.26 11.47 8.11
CA LYS A 164 20.63 11.29 9.52
C LYS A 164 19.50 11.63 10.50
N TYR A 165 18.64 12.55 10.11
CA TYR A 165 17.54 13.05 10.90
C TYR A 165 16.24 12.99 10.09
N VAL A 166 15.12 12.98 10.80
CA VAL A 166 13.78 13.18 10.24
C VAL A 166 13.19 14.40 10.92
N SER A 167 12.85 15.43 10.14
CA SER A 167 12.07 16.57 10.65
C SER A 167 10.58 16.31 10.48
N PHE A 168 9.76 16.79 11.36
CA PHE A 168 8.30 16.69 11.32
C PHE A 168 7.63 17.83 12.08
N VAL A 169 6.36 18.07 11.81
CA VAL A 169 5.54 19.03 12.55
C VAL A 169 4.68 18.29 13.56
N ARG A 170 4.69 18.77 14.80
CA ARG A 170 3.82 18.32 15.89
C ARG A 170 3.36 19.54 16.67
N GLU A 171 2.04 19.66 16.95
CA GLU A 171 1.47 20.79 17.69
C GLU A 171 1.91 22.16 17.16
N ARG A 172 1.99 22.31 15.82
CA ARG A 172 2.46 23.52 15.11
C ARG A 172 3.92 23.88 15.34
N ALA A 173 4.71 23.02 15.95
CA ALA A 173 6.16 23.18 16.13
C ALA A 173 6.93 22.22 15.22
N LEU A 174 8.11 22.66 14.75
CA LEU A 174 9.05 21.82 14.00
C LEU A 174 9.92 21.04 14.97
N HIS A 175 10.03 19.75 14.76
CA HIS A 175 10.86 18.79 15.49
C HIS A 175 11.86 18.10 14.56
N ALA A 176 12.98 17.58 15.12
CA ALA A 176 13.95 16.77 14.37
C ALA A 176 14.67 15.79 15.31
#